data_304921855a179867e1bfb53238c3e677
#
_entry.id   304921855a179867e1bfb53238c3e677
#
_cell.length_a   1.000
_cell.length_b   1.000
_cell.length_c   1.000
_cell.angle_alpha   90.00
_cell.angle_beta   90.00
_cell.angle_gamma   90.00
#
_symmetry.space_group_name_H-M   'P 1'
#
loop_
_entity.id
_entity.type
_entity.pdbx_description
1 polymer ?
#
loop_
_entity_poly.entity_id
_entity_poly.type
_entity_poly.pdbx_seq_one_letter_code
_entity_poly.pdbx_strand_id
1 'polypeptide(L)'
;MFDFSVITGVSGSTQRRAIAKAITLLESTRGDQRAQADELLTALLPHTGKSFRLGISGVPGVGKSTFIEVLGLHLIKQGHRVAVLTIDPSSTVSGGSILGDKTRMDLLSVNENAYIRPSPSSGTLGGVAEKTREAMLVCEAAGYDVVMVETVGVGQSETAVANMTDMFVLMQLPNAGDDLQAIKKGVMELADLVVINKADIDAIAAQRAQLQITSAMQLLGMFAGYVKANWHPKAIQISALKGDGVEAFWAEVQDFKARQTANGKFAERRQQQSLSWMWERVDAGLKHAQQLHG
;
A
#
# COMPACT_ATOMS: atom_id res chain seq x y z
N MET A 1 -24.81 -17.63 5.93
CA MET A 1 -23.50 -17.72 6.62
C MET A 1 -22.43 -17.66 5.54
N PHE A 2 -21.48 -16.75 5.65
CA PHE A 2 -20.37 -16.62 4.70
C PHE A 2 -19.35 -17.75 4.97
N ASP A 3 -19.07 -18.57 3.95
CA ASP A 3 -18.08 -19.64 4.10
C ASP A 3 -16.66 -19.08 3.87
N PHE A 4 -15.99 -18.73 4.95
CA PHE A 4 -14.62 -18.18 4.90
C PHE A 4 -13.56 -19.24 4.56
N SER A 5 -13.88 -20.53 4.64
CA SER A 5 -12.94 -21.60 4.28
C SER A 5 -12.55 -21.55 2.80
N VAL A 6 -13.41 -20.98 1.95
CA VAL A 6 -13.12 -20.75 0.54
C VAL A 6 -12.05 -19.67 0.35
N ILE A 7 -11.96 -18.67 1.24
CA ILE A 7 -10.93 -17.61 1.17
C ILE A 7 -9.56 -18.18 1.50
N THR A 8 -9.47 -18.99 2.55
CA THR A 8 -8.22 -19.61 2.99
C THR A 8 -7.86 -20.89 2.22
N GLY A 9 -8.71 -21.30 1.30
CA GLY A 9 -8.57 -22.51 0.51
C GLY A 9 -7.66 -22.39 -0.71
N VAL A 10 -7.87 -23.28 -1.66
CA VAL A 10 -7.05 -23.36 -2.88
C VAL A 10 -7.30 -22.14 -3.77
N SER A 11 -6.23 -21.61 -4.34
CA SER A 11 -6.30 -20.48 -5.28
C SER A 11 -7.08 -20.86 -6.56
N GLY A 12 -7.81 -19.88 -7.09
CA GLY A 12 -8.59 -20.06 -8.30
C GLY A 12 -9.78 -19.08 -8.38
N SER A 13 -10.60 -19.25 -9.41
CA SER A 13 -11.74 -18.36 -9.67
C SER A 13 -12.75 -18.31 -8.52
N THR A 14 -12.96 -19.43 -7.85
CA THR A 14 -13.87 -19.53 -6.69
C THR A 14 -13.34 -18.73 -5.50
N GLN A 15 -12.05 -18.85 -5.20
CA GLN A 15 -11.39 -18.04 -4.15
C GLN A 15 -11.46 -16.56 -4.48
N ARG A 16 -11.15 -16.15 -5.72
CA ARG A 16 -11.20 -14.73 -6.15
C ARG A 16 -12.62 -14.14 -5.99
N ARG A 17 -13.68 -14.91 -6.30
CA ARG A 17 -15.07 -14.47 -6.07
C ARG A 17 -15.39 -14.35 -4.58
N ALA A 18 -14.89 -15.27 -3.76
CA ALA A 18 -15.06 -15.20 -2.31
C ALA A 18 -14.37 -13.99 -1.71
N ILE A 19 -13.14 -13.68 -2.13
CA ILE A 19 -12.40 -12.46 -1.75
C ILE A 19 -13.19 -11.21 -2.12
N ALA A 20 -13.67 -11.12 -3.37
CA ALA A 20 -14.45 -9.97 -3.82
C ALA A 20 -15.72 -9.75 -2.99
N LYS A 21 -16.45 -10.83 -2.70
CA LYS A 21 -17.67 -10.79 -1.84
C LYS A 21 -17.33 -10.40 -0.41
N ALA A 22 -16.25 -10.93 0.16
CA ALA A 22 -15.78 -10.60 1.49
C ALA A 22 -15.46 -9.12 1.61
N ILE A 23 -14.67 -8.58 0.68
CA ILE A 23 -14.31 -7.16 0.68
C ILE A 23 -15.56 -6.28 0.51
N THR A 24 -16.49 -6.65 -0.38
CA THR A 24 -17.76 -5.92 -0.55
C THR A 24 -18.59 -5.93 0.73
N LEU A 25 -18.63 -7.04 1.47
CA LEU A 25 -19.30 -7.10 2.78
C LEU A 25 -18.65 -6.17 3.80
N LEU A 26 -17.31 -6.14 3.86
CA LEU A 26 -16.56 -5.26 4.76
C LEU A 26 -16.71 -3.76 4.41
N GLU A 27 -16.86 -3.44 3.13
CA GLU A 27 -17.11 -2.08 2.65
C GLU A 27 -18.54 -1.59 2.90
N SER A 28 -19.47 -2.49 3.22
CA SER A 28 -20.88 -2.14 3.42
C SER A 28 -21.07 -1.26 4.66
N THR A 29 -21.92 -0.24 4.52
CA THR A 29 -22.35 0.64 5.60
C THR A 29 -23.66 0.21 6.25
N ARG A 30 -24.27 -0.88 5.76
CA ARG A 30 -25.55 -1.39 6.26
C ARG A 30 -25.38 -2.08 7.61
N GLY A 31 -26.22 -1.67 8.58
CA GLY A 31 -26.16 -2.21 9.94
C GLY A 31 -26.36 -3.74 10.03
N ASP A 32 -27.24 -4.31 9.16
CA ASP A 32 -27.50 -5.76 9.10
C ASP A 32 -26.29 -6.58 8.62
N GLN A 33 -25.38 -5.96 7.87
CA GLN A 33 -24.17 -6.60 7.35
C GLN A 33 -22.95 -6.40 8.26
N ARG A 34 -23.00 -5.46 9.19
CA ARG A 34 -21.85 -5.13 10.05
C ARG A 34 -21.46 -6.28 10.98
N ALA A 35 -22.45 -6.95 11.59
CA ALA A 35 -22.19 -8.12 12.43
C ALA A 35 -21.53 -9.26 11.64
N GLN A 36 -22.00 -9.51 10.40
CA GLN A 36 -21.41 -10.51 9.52
C GLN A 36 -19.98 -10.14 9.09
N ALA A 37 -19.72 -8.86 8.86
CA ALA A 37 -18.39 -8.34 8.53
C ALA A 37 -17.40 -8.55 9.70
N ASP A 38 -17.83 -8.28 10.93
CA ASP A 38 -17.01 -8.48 12.13
C ASP A 38 -16.73 -9.97 12.40
N GLU A 39 -17.72 -10.84 12.22
CA GLU A 39 -17.53 -12.30 12.30
C GLU A 39 -16.52 -12.78 11.26
N LEU A 40 -16.64 -12.30 10.02
CA LEU A 40 -15.73 -12.65 8.93
C LEU A 40 -14.30 -12.24 9.27
N LEU A 41 -14.08 -10.98 9.67
CA LEU A 41 -12.74 -10.51 10.05
C LEU A 41 -12.17 -11.34 11.20
N THR A 42 -12.95 -11.59 12.23
CA THR A 42 -12.53 -12.40 13.39
C THR A 42 -12.06 -13.80 12.94
N ALA A 43 -12.81 -14.43 12.04
CA ALA A 43 -12.45 -15.74 11.50
C ALA A 43 -11.18 -15.73 10.64
N LEU A 44 -10.91 -14.62 9.92
CA LEU A 44 -9.74 -14.49 9.04
C LEU A 44 -8.45 -14.10 9.79
N LEU A 45 -8.53 -13.42 10.93
CA LEU A 45 -7.38 -12.93 11.68
C LEU A 45 -6.27 -13.98 11.92
N PRO A 46 -6.56 -15.24 12.29
CA PRO A 46 -5.52 -16.26 12.49
C PRO A 46 -4.72 -16.60 11.23
N HIS A 47 -5.24 -16.27 10.05
CA HIS A 47 -4.65 -16.54 8.75
C HIS A 47 -3.89 -15.33 8.17
N THR A 48 -3.86 -14.20 8.88
CA THR A 48 -3.23 -12.93 8.43
C THR A 48 -1.81 -12.78 8.95
N GLY A 49 -1.14 -11.68 8.55
CA GLY A 49 0.14 -11.26 9.11
C GLY A 49 1.37 -11.86 8.43
N LYS A 50 1.22 -12.73 7.45
CA LYS A 50 2.35 -13.42 6.77
C LYS A 50 2.83 -12.70 5.51
N SER A 51 2.09 -11.72 5.00
CA SER A 51 2.46 -10.95 3.82
C SER A 51 3.51 -9.89 4.14
N PHE A 52 4.18 -9.40 3.08
CA PHE A 52 4.90 -8.14 3.11
C PHE A 52 4.02 -7.03 2.53
N ARG A 53 3.84 -5.95 3.27
CA ARG A 53 2.97 -4.83 2.92
C ARG A 53 3.81 -3.67 2.41
N LEU A 54 3.68 -3.35 1.12
CA LEU A 54 4.44 -2.32 0.43
C LEU A 54 3.54 -1.12 0.09
N GLY A 55 3.80 0.02 0.70
CA GLY A 55 3.13 1.27 0.37
C GLY A 55 3.82 2.00 -0.77
N ILE A 56 3.07 2.48 -1.75
CA ILE A 56 3.60 3.20 -2.91
C ILE A 56 2.82 4.50 -3.09
N SER A 57 3.53 5.61 -3.05
CA SER A 57 2.99 6.94 -3.29
C SER A 57 3.82 7.72 -4.31
N GLY A 58 3.30 8.83 -4.75
CA GLY A 58 3.97 9.73 -5.70
C GLY A 58 2.95 10.57 -6.46
N VAL A 59 3.42 11.64 -7.09
CA VAL A 59 2.57 12.56 -7.85
C VAL A 59 1.84 11.86 -8.99
N PRO A 60 0.69 12.38 -9.44
CA PRO A 60 0.03 11.91 -10.66
C PRO A 60 1.00 11.93 -11.84
N GLY A 61 0.94 10.90 -12.69
CA GLY A 61 1.83 10.80 -13.87
C GLY A 61 3.25 10.34 -13.62
N VAL A 62 3.67 10.09 -12.37
CA VAL A 62 5.01 9.57 -12.05
C VAL A 62 5.24 8.14 -12.55
N GLY A 63 4.17 7.39 -12.87
CA GLY A 63 4.24 6.02 -13.39
C GLY A 63 4.02 4.93 -12.33
N LYS A 64 3.27 5.21 -11.26
CA LYS A 64 2.96 4.23 -10.19
C LYS A 64 2.35 2.94 -10.75
N SER A 65 1.27 3.03 -11.51
CA SER A 65 0.56 1.85 -12.02
C SER A 65 1.44 1.01 -12.97
N THR A 66 2.26 1.66 -13.81
CA THR A 66 3.24 0.97 -14.66
C THR A 66 4.27 0.23 -13.81
N PHE A 67 4.79 0.88 -12.77
CA PHE A 67 5.75 0.28 -11.85
C PHE A 67 5.15 -0.90 -11.09
N ILE A 68 3.93 -0.76 -10.56
CA ILE A 68 3.21 -1.83 -9.85
C ILE A 68 2.97 -3.03 -10.77
N GLU A 69 2.60 -2.79 -12.03
CA GLU A 69 2.41 -3.87 -12.99
C GLU A 69 3.70 -4.63 -13.26
N VAL A 70 4.78 -3.92 -13.57
CA VAL A 70 6.07 -4.55 -13.88
C VAL A 70 6.64 -5.27 -12.65
N LEU A 71 6.58 -4.65 -11.47
CA LEU A 71 6.99 -5.27 -10.22
C LEU A 71 6.13 -6.50 -9.90
N GLY A 72 4.81 -6.39 -10.02
CA GLY A 72 3.89 -7.50 -9.75
C GLY A 72 4.16 -8.70 -10.66
N LEU A 73 4.35 -8.49 -11.95
CA LEU A 73 4.70 -9.54 -12.90
C LEU A 73 6.08 -10.16 -12.61
N HIS A 74 7.06 -9.34 -12.21
CA HIS A 74 8.37 -9.81 -11.78
C HIS A 74 8.28 -10.72 -10.56
N LEU A 75 7.50 -10.32 -9.55
CA LEU A 75 7.28 -11.10 -8.33
C LEU A 75 6.55 -12.42 -8.59
N ILE A 76 5.54 -12.41 -9.45
CA ILE A 76 4.80 -13.61 -9.84
C ILE A 76 5.71 -14.62 -10.54
N LYS A 77 6.63 -14.17 -11.38
CA LYS A 77 7.66 -15.05 -11.99
C LYS A 77 8.57 -15.71 -10.95
N GLN A 78 8.75 -15.10 -9.79
CA GLN A 78 9.49 -15.64 -8.65
C GLN A 78 8.64 -16.52 -7.72
N GLY A 79 7.37 -16.76 -8.06
CA GLY A 79 6.46 -17.61 -7.31
C GLY A 79 5.61 -16.89 -6.24
N HIS A 80 5.66 -15.56 -6.20
CA HIS A 80 4.82 -14.78 -5.30
C HIS A 80 3.37 -14.66 -5.77
N ARG A 81 2.46 -14.42 -4.83
CA ARG A 81 1.09 -14.02 -5.08
C ARG A 81 0.90 -12.57 -4.63
N VAL A 82 0.44 -11.73 -5.53
CA VAL A 82 0.44 -10.28 -5.34
C VAL A 82 -0.98 -9.72 -5.27
N ALA A 83 -1.29 -8.94 -4.22
CA ALA A 83 -2.49 -8.13 -4.17
C ALA A 83 -2.14 -6.64 -4.32
N VAL A 84 -2.98 -5.89 -5.05
CA VAL A 84 -2.86 -4.44 -5.24
C VAL A 84 -4.14 -3.78 -4.75
N LEU A 85 -4.01 -2.88 -3.80
CA LEU A 85 -5.10 -2.10 -3.22
C LEU A 85 -4.83 -0.62 -3.45
N THR A 86 -5.86 0.14 -3.79
CA THR A 86 -5.74 1.59 -4.06
C THR A 86 -6.46 2.38 -2.96
N ILE A 87 -5.87 3.49 -2.51
CA ILE A 87 -6.53 4.49 -1.67
C ILE A 87 -6.74 5.77 -2.49
N ASP A 88 -8.01 6.06 -2.77
CA ASP A 88 -8.44 7.27 -3.46
C ASP A 88 -9.55 7.98 -2.67
N PRO A 89 -9.23 9.01 -1.86
CA PRO A 89 -10.24 9.75 -1.14
C PRO A 89 -11.14 10.61 -2.05
N SER A 90 -10.78 10.81 -3.32
CA SER A 90 -11.56 11.60 -4.28
C SER A 90 -12.62 10.78 -5.03
N SER A 91 -12.59 9.45 -4.90
CA SER A 91 -13.53 8.54 -5.61
C SER A 91 -15.00 8.76 -5.24
N THR A 92 -15.28 9.48 -4.14
CA THR A 92 -16.63 9.87 -3.70
C THR A 92 -17.30 10.90 -4.61
N VAL A 93 -16.52 11.66 -5.38
CA VAL A 93 -17.02 12.81 -6.17
C VAL A 93 -17.27 12.42 -7.64
N SER A 94 -16.60 11.43 -8.15
CA SER A 94 -16.57 11.16 -9.59
C SER A 94 -17.11 9.81 -10.02
N GLY A 95 -17.85 9.06 -9.24
CA GLY A 95 -18.57 7.80 -9.67
C GLY A 95 -17.92 6.93 -10.76
N GLY A 96 -16.73 7.29 -11.25
CA GLY A 96 -16.11 6.80 -12.47
C GLY A 96 -14.71 6.18 -12.33
N SER A 97 -14.11 6.18 -11.14
CA SER A 97 -12.73 5.68 -10.95
C SER A 97 -12.59 4.15 -11.03
N ILE A 98 -13.67 3.40 -10.91
CA ILE A 98 -13.65 1.92 -10.83
C ILE A 98 -13.08 1.24 -12.07
N LEU A 99 -13.19 1.86 -13.23
CA LEU A 99 -12.68 1.32 -14.51
C LEU A 99 -11.25 1.78 -14.84
N GLY A 100 -10.84 2.98 -14.37
CA GLY A 100 -9.58 3.60 -14.78
C GLY A 100 -8.32 2.89 -14.25
N ASP A 101 -8.37 2.32 -13.05
CA ASP A 101 -7.18 1.69 -12.44
C ASP A 101 -6.95 0.26 -12.93
N LYS A 102 -8.02 -0.49 -13.23
CA LYS A 102 -7.89 -1.82 -13.85
C LYS A 102 -7.38 -1.75 -15.28
N THR A 103 -7.73 -0.70 -16.04
CA THR A 103 -7.30 -0.51 -17.41
C THR A 103 -5.85 -0.06 -17.55
N ARG A 104 -5.17 0.27 -16.44
CA ARG A 104 -3.76 0.68 -16.44
C ARG A 104 -2.79 -0.45 -16.12
N MET A 105 -3.29 -1.60 -15.66
CA MET A 105 -2.51 -2.79 -15.29
C MET A 105 -3.08 -4.03 -16.03
N ASP A 106 -3.10 -3.97 -17.36
CA ASP A 106 -3.82 -4.94 -18.20
C ASP A 106 -3.27 -6.36 -18.04
N LEU A 107 -1.96 -6.52 -17.99
CA LEU A 107 -1.32 -7.83 -17.86
C LEU A 107 -1.44 -8.39 -16.44
N LEU A 108 -1.26 -7.54 -15.43
CA LEU A 108 -1.35 -7.97 -14.03
C LEU A 108 -2.80 -8.32 -13.65
N SER A 109 -3.79 -7.57 -14.16
CA SER A 109 -5.19 -7.74 -13.82
C SER A 109 -5.79 -9.09 -14.23
N VAL A 110 -5.24 -9.70 -15.29
CA VAL A 110 -5.69 -11.01 -15.81
C VAL A 110 -4.87 -12.18 -15.24
N ASN A 111 -3.79 -11.91 -14.50
CA ASN A 111 -2.94 -12.96 -13.94
C ASN A 111 -3.62 -13.66 -12.76
N GLU A 112 -3.60 -14.99 -12.73
CA GLU A 112 -4.25 -15.79 -11.68
C GLU A 112 -3.60 -15.60 -10.30
N ASN A 113 -2.32 -15.24 -10.23
CA ASN A 113 -1.58 -14.97 -9.01
C ASN A 113 -1.63 -13.49 -8.59
N ALA A 114 -2.44 -12.69 -9.26
CA ALA A 114 -2.68 -11.29 -8.90
C ALA A 114 -4.13 -11.03 -8.50
N TYR A 115 -4.34 -10.12 -7.57
CA TYR A 115 -5.65 -9.59 -7.19
C TYR A 115 -5.58 -8.07 -7.12
N ILE A 116 -6.42 -7.37 -7.88
CA ILE A 116 -6.44 -5.91 -7.90
C ILE A 116 -7.81 -5.43 -7.40
N ARG A 117 -7.81 -4.59 -6.38
CA ARG A 117 -9.00 -3.94 -5.83
C ARG A 117 -8.84 -2.42 -5.90
N PRO A 118 -9.71 -1.73 -6.64
CA PRO A 118 -9.79 -0.28 -6.61
C PRO A 118 -10.25 0.23 -5.24
N SER A 119 -10.02 1.51 -4.97
CA SER A 119 -10.46 2.17 -3.74
C SER A 119 -11.96 2.01 -3.50
N PRO A 120 -12.38 1.87 -2.24
CA PRO A 120 -13.80 1.97 -1.87
C PRO A 120 -14.41 3.27 -2.38
N SER A 121 -15.64 3.21 -2.85
CA SER A 121 -16.32 4.35 -3.52
C SER A 121 -16.94 5.38 -2.59
N SER A 122 -16.85 5.23 -1.27
CA SER A 122 -17.51 6.12 -0.32
C SER A 122 -16.77 6.27 0.99
N GLY A 123 -16.75 7.49 1.51
CA GLY A 123 -16.32 7.77 2.87
C GLY A 123 -15.29 8.90 3.01
N THR A 124 -14.99 9.24 4.26
CA THR A 124 -13.85 10.08 4.61
C THR A 124 -12.53 9.34 4.36
N LEU A 125 -11.41 10.05 4.29
CA LEU A 125 -10.08 9.43 4.18
C LEU A 125 -9.86 8.34 5.25
N GLY A 126 -10.27 8.57 6.49
CA GLY A 126 -10.19 7.58 7.58
C GLY A 126 -11.01 6.33 7.30
N GLY A 127 -12.24 6.49 6.80
CA GLY A 127 -13.10 5.36 6.42
C GLY A 127 -12.55 4.56 5.24
N VAL A 128 -12.02 5.24 4.22
CA VAL A 128 -11.34 4.57 3.09
C VAL A 128 -10.12 3.80 3.56
N ALA A 129 -9.31 4.38 4.46
CA ALA A 129 -8.13 3.72 5.03
C ALA A 129 -8.51 2.48 5.86
N GLU A 130 -9.57 2.55 6.68
CA GLU A 130 -10.09 1.41 7.43
C GLU A 130 -10.50 0.27 6.49
N LYS A 131 -11.29 0.57 5.45
CA LYS A 131 -11.74 -0.44 4.48
C LYS A 131 -10.58 -1.05 3.69
N THR A 132 -9.58 -0.26 3.37
CA THR A 132 -8.36 -0.77 2.72
C THR A 132 -7.57 -1.70 3.64
N ARG A 133 -7.46 -1.40 4.94
CA ARG A 133 -6.83 -2.30 5.93
C ARG A 133 -7.59 -3.63 6.02
N GLU A 134 -8.92 -3.57 6.10
CA GLU A 134 -9.75 -4.77 6.13
C GLU A 134 -9.58 -5.62 4.86
N ALA A 135 -9.57 -4.99 3.68
CA ALA A 135 -9.31 -5.67 2.40
C ALA A 135 -7.92 -6.32 2.36
N MET A 136 -6.90 -5.65 2.92
CA MET A 136 -5.55 -6.19 3.04
C MET A 136 -5.53 -7.47 3.88
N LEU A 137 -6.24 -7.51 5.02
CA LEU A 137 -6.35 -8.71 5.85
C LEU A 137 -7.02 -9.87 5.11
N VAL A 138 -8.04 -9.59 4.30
CA VAL A 138 -8.68 -10.62 3.44
C VAL A 138 -7.68 -11.18 2.43
N CYS A 139 -6.91 -10.32 1.76
CA CYS A 139 -5.89 -10.76 0.81
C CYS A 139 -4.80 -11.60 1.49
N GLU A 140 -4.34 -11.20 2.67
CA GLU A 140 -3.36 -11.98 3.45
C GLU A 140 -3.90 -13.37 3.82
N ALA A 141 -5.14 -13.43 4.33
CA ALA A 141 -5.80 -14.69 4.66
C ALA A 141 -5.99 -15.61 3.45
N ALA A 142 -6.16 -15.03 2.27
CA ALA A 142 -6.24 -15.75 0.99
C ALA A 142 -4.88 -16.21 0.45
N GLY A 143 -3.77 -15.91 1.15
CA GLY A 143 -2.43 -16.38 0.80
C GLY A 143 -1.69 -15.49 -0.20
N TYR A 144 -2.10 -14.21 -0.37
CA TYR A 144 -1.26 -13.24 -1.06
C TYR A 144 -0.11 -12.83 -0.12
N ASP A 145 1.12 -13.08 -0.56
CA ASP A 145 2.31 -12.88 0.27
C ASP A 145 3.00 -11.53 0.06
N VAL A 146 2.61 -10.80 -0.99
CA VAL A 146 2.97 -9.39 -1.20
C VAL A 146 1.69 -8.59 -1.41
N VAL A 147 1.43 -7.61 -0.55
CA VAL A 147 0.31 -6.68 -0.69
C VAL A 147 0.84 -5.27 -0.95
N MET A 148 0.57 -4.74 -2.13
CA MET A 148 0.90 -3.38 -2.51
C MET A 148 -0.30 -2.47 -2.25
N VAL A 149 -0.07 -1.34 -1.58
CA VAL A 149 -1.09 -0.32 -1.34
C VAL A 149 -0.63 0.98 -2.00
N GLU A 150 -1.37 1.45 -3.02
CA GLU A 150 -1.03 2.67 -3.74
C GLU A 150 -1.94 3.84 -3.36
N THR A 151 -1.39 5.06 -3.42
CA THR A 151 -2.17 6.30 -3.36
C THR A 151 -2.38 6.85 -4.76
N VAL A 152 -3.47 7.59 -4.96
CA VAL A 152 -3.70 8.33 -6.24
C VAL A 152 -2.90 9.63 -6.34
N GLY A 153 -2.12 9.98 -5.31
CA GLY A 153 -1.20 11.12 -5.34
C GLY A 153 -1.83 12.49 -5.01
N VAL A 154 -3.03 12.50 -4.42
CA VAL A 154 -3.71 13.70 -3.95
C VAL A 154 -4.25 13.51 -2.53
N GLY A 155 -4.12 14.54 -1.70
CA GLY A 155 -4.64 14.52 -0.33
C GLY A 155 -3.61 14.07 0.72
N GLN A 156 -4.10 13.56 1.86
CA GLN A 156 -3.27 13.08 2.99
C GLN A 156 -3.23 11.53 3.07
N SER A 157 -3.51 10.86 1.96
CA SER A 157 -3.52 9.40 1.86
C SER A 157 -2.14 8.77 2.08
N GLU A 158 -1.06 9.54 1.88
CA GLU A 158 0.32 9.09 2.09
C GLU A 158 0.57 8.63 3.53
N THR A 159 0.15 9.43 4.50
CA THR A 159 0.27 9.08 5.93
C THR A 159 -0.54 7.83 6.27
N ALA A 160 -1.75 7.71 5.72
CA ALA A 160 -2.60 6.53 5.92
C ALA A 160 -1.92 5.27 5.37
N VAL A 161 -1.33 5.33 4.16
CA VAL A 161 -0.60 4.20 3.57
C VAL A 161 0.66 3.86 4.36
N ALA A 162 1.46 4.86 4.78
CA ALA A 162 2.65 4.62 5.60
C ALA A 162 2.30 3.94 6.94
N ASN A 163 1.14 4.27 7.52
CA ASN A 163 0.67 3.71 8.78
C ASN A 163 0.03 2.32 8.68
N MET A 164 -0.11 1.76 7.48
CA MET A 164 -0.65 0.41 7.28
C MET A 164 0.32 -0.54 6.59
N THR A 165 1.50 -0.07 6.19
CA THR A 165 2.47 -0.85 5.41
C THR A 165 3.78 -1.04 6.16
N ASP A 166 4.53 -2.09 5.78
CA ASP A 166 5.82 -2.43 6.39
C ASP A 166 6.93 -1.52 5.86
N MET A 167 6.85 -1.18 4.58
CA MET A 167 7.76 -0.27 3.90
C MET A 167 6.95 0.75 3.10
N PHE A 168 7.33 2.02 3.18
CA PHE A 168 6.70 3.09 2.42
C PHE A 168 7.67 3.65 1.38
N VAL A 169 7.26 3.60 0.12
CA VAL A 169 8.04 4.02 -1.05
C VAL A 169 7.42 5.26 -1.67
N LEU A 170 8.23 6.29 -1.87
CA LEU A 170 7.84 7.51 -2.56
C LEU A 170 8.45 7.56 -3.96
N MET A 171 7.60 7.61 -4.99
CA MET A 171 8.04 7.73 -6.37
C MET A 171 8.15 9.19 -6.82
N GLN A 172 9.23 9.51 -7.52
CA GLN A 172 9.58 10.84 -8.02
C GLN A 172 9.97 10.81 -9.49
N LEU A 173 9.89 11.98 -10.14
CA LEU A 173 10.43 12.22 -11.48
C LEU A 173 11.84 12.81 -11.39
N PRO A 174 12.71 12.60 -12.41
CA PRO A 174 14.08 13.13 -12.42
C PRO A 174 14.15 14.67 -12.34
N ASN A 175 13.20 15.36 -12.97
CA ASN A 175 13.18 16.83 -13.10
C ASN A 175 12.27 17.51 -12.06
N ALA A 176 11.96 16.84 -10.95
CA ALA A 176 11.15 17.39 -9.86
C ALA A 176 11.90 18.43 -8.99
N GLY A 177 13.01 19.00 -9.48
CA GLY A 177 13.87 19.89 -8.71
C GLY A 177 13.19 21.13 -8.13
N ASP A 178 12.29 21.77 -8.88
CA ASP A 178 11.47 22.87 -8.37
C ASP A 178 10.25 22.35 -7.58
N ASP A 179 9.77 21.15 -7.89
CA ASP A 179 8.69 20.47 -7.19
C ASP A 179 9.17 19.71 -5.93
N LEU A 180 10.48 19.60 -5.69
CA LEU A 180 11.00 19.12 -4.39
C LEU A 180 10.51 19.98 -3.22
N GLN A 181 10.23 21.26 -3.45
CA GLN A 181 9.54 22.13 -2.50
C GLN A 181 8.04 21.81 -2.39
N ALA A 182 7.44 21.24 -3.45
CA ALA A 182 6.05 20.79 -3.47
C ALA A 182 5.86 19.40 -2.82
N ILE A 183 6.93 18.60 -2.68
CA ILE A 183 6.88 17.42 -1.82
C ILE A 183 6.76 17.93 -0.40
N LYS A 184 5.57 17.78 0.17
CA LYS A 184 5.35 18.11 1.57
C LYS A 184 6.46 17.43 2.38
N LYS A 185 7.28 18.24 3.08
CA LYS A 185 8.39 17.76 3.92
C LYS A 185 8.00 16.51 4.74
N GLY A 186 6.75 16.49 5.27
CA GLY A 186 6.24 15.37 6.04
C GLY A 186 6.11 14.04 5.27
N VAL A 187 5.88 14.06 3.95
CA VAL A 187 5.80 12.81 3.16
C VAL A 187 7.17 12.21 2.93
N MET A 188 8.19 13.04 2.72
CA MET A 188 9.58 12.58 2.59
C MET A 188 10.10 11.96 3.89
N GLU A 189 9.68 12.49 5.04
CA GLU A 189 10.02 11.94 6.37
C GLU A 189 9.43 10.54 6.61
N LEU A 190 8.30 10.22 5.96
CA LEU A 190 7.67 8.90 6.05
C LEU A 190 8.35 7.85 5.17
N ALA A 191 9.05 8.27 4.10
CA ALA A 191 9.59 7.37 3.09
C ALA A 191 10.77 6.53 3.64
N ASP A 192 10.67 5.23 3.46
CA ASP A 192 11.77 4.29 3.71
C ASP A 192 12.71 4.22 2.50
N LEU A 193 12.17 4.44 1.29
CA LEU A 193 12.91 4.47 0.03
C LEU A 193 12.25 5.48 -0.93
N VAL A 194 13.07 6.21 -1.68
CA VAL A 194 12.59 7.05 -2.79
C VAL A 194 12.99 6.39 -4.11
N VAL A 195 12.06 6.32 -5.04
CA VAL A 195 12.26 5.74 -6.37
C VAL A 195 12.12 6.82 -7.42
N ILE A 196 13.21 7.12 -8.12
CA ILE A 196 13.23 8.05 -9.25
C ILE A 196 12.91 7.24 -10.50
N ASN A 197 11.67 7.40 -11.00
CA ASN A 197 11.19 6.71 -12.19
C ASN A 197 11.48 7.53 -13.45
N LYS A 198 11.39 6.88 -14.62
CA LYS A 198 11.69 7.45 -15.95
C LYS A 198 13.13 7.94 -16.06
N ALA A 199 14.06 7.27 -15.38
CA ALA A 199 15.49 7.61 -15.42
C ALA A 199 16.11 7.43 -16.81
N ASP A 200 15.46 6.66 -17.68
CA ASP A 200 15.86 6.46 -19.08
C ASP A 200 15.63 7.68 -19.99
N ILE A 201 14.76 8.62 -19.58
CA ILE A 201 14.47 9.83 -20.35
C ILE A 201 15.61 10.86 -20.20
N ASP A 202 16.11 11.04 -18.98
CA ASP A 202 17.21 11.95 -18.66
C ASP A 202 18.06 11.37 -17.51
N ALA A 203 19.09 10.61 -17.87
CA ALA A 203 19.95 9.94 -16.91
C ALA A 203 20.76 10.93 -16.04
N ILE A 204 21.12 12.10 -16.57
CA ILE A 204 21.87 13.13 -15.83
C ILE A 204 20.98 13.75 -14.75
N ALA A 205 19.75 14.13 -15.12
CA ALA A 205 18.78 14.64 -14.16
C ALA A 205 18.43 13.60 -13.11
N ALA A 206 18.25 12.33 -13.49
CA ALA A 206 17.97 11.24 -12.55
C ALA A 206 19.09 11.03 -11.54
N GLN A 207 20.36 11.06 -11.99
CA GLN A 207 21.53 10.96 -11.09
C GLN A 207 21.61 12.14 -10.14
N ARG A 208 21.38 13.36 -10.64
CA ARG A 208 21.37 14.58 -9.81
C ARG A 208 20.28 14.50 -8.74
N ALA A 209 19.05 14.11 -9.13
CA ALA A 209 17.93 13.96 -8.22
C ALA A 209 18.22 12.89 -7.15
N GLN A 210 18.81 11.76 -7.52
CA GLN A 210 19.20 10.72 -6.58
C GLN A 210 20.16 11.23 -5.50
N LEU A 211 21.19 11.95 -5.88
CA LEU A 211 22.17 12.51 -4.93
C LEU A 211 21.52 13.55 -4.01
N GLN A 212 20.72 14.47 -4.57
CA GLN A 212 20.05 15.51 -3.80
C GLN A 212 19.04 14.92 -2.79
N ILE A 213 18.21 13.99 -3.22
CA ILE A 213 17.19 13.37 -2.37
C ILE A 213 17.88 12.52 -1.29
N THR A 214 18.88 11.72 -1.63
CA THR A 214 19.61 10.91 -0.64
C THR A 214 20.23 11.80 0.44
N SER A 215 20.88 12.91 0.05
CA SER A 215 21.45 13.87 1.00
C SER A 215 20.36 14.51 1.88
N ALA A 216 19.24 14.90 1.31
CA ALA A 216 18.12 15.47 2.06
C ALA A 216 17.54 14.49 3.08
N MET A 217 17.34 13.22 2.69
CA MET A 217 16.82 12.18 3.58
C MET A 217 17.80 11.88 4.73
N GLN A 218 19.11 11.88 4.47
CA GLN A 218 20.14 11.73 5.50
C GLN A 218 20.11 12.87 6.51
N LEU A 219 20.01 14.11 6.05
CA LEU A 219 19.89 15.29 6.92
C LEU A 219 18.61 15.23 7.78
N LEU A 220 17.48 14.90 7.20
CA LEU A 220 16.21 14.75 7.93
C LEU A 220 16.32 13.65 9.01
N GLY A 221 16.94 12.52 8.68
CA GLY A 221 17.20 11.43 9.63
C GLY A 221 18.09 11.85 10.80
N MET A 222 19.10 12.69 10.56
CA MET A 222 19.98 13.21 11.61
C MET A 222 19.25 14.18 12.56
N PHE A 223 18.38 15.05 12.02
CA PHE A 223 17.62 16.02 12.83
C PHE A 223 16.46 15.40 13.61
N ALA A 224 15.86 14.34 13.07
CA ALA A 224 14.73 13.68 13.73
C ALA A 224 15.14 12.70 14.85
N GLY A 225 16.43 12.51 15.09
CA GLY A 225 16.92 11.48 16.01
C GLY A 225 16.56 10.05 15.57
N TYR A 226 15.96 9.91 14.40
CA TYR A 226 15.57 8.66 13.77
C TYR A 226 16.76 8.11 12.98
N VAL A 227 17.75 7.61 13.67
CA VAL A 227 18.52 6.51 13.11
C VAL A 227 17.57 5.33 13.13
N LYS A 228 16.77 5.17 12.06
CA LYS A 228 15.99 3.93 11.85
C LYS A 228 17.02 2.81 11.89
N ALA A 229 17.09 2.11 13.03
CA ALA A 229 18.19 1.22 13.37
C ALA A 229 18.56 0.34 12.17
N ASN A 230 19.79 0.45 11.70
CA ASN A 230 20.37 -0.27 10.57
C ASN A 230 19.74 -0.07 9.18
N TRP A 231 18.83 0.87 8.97
CA TRP A 231 18.36 1.27 7.66
C TRP A 231 18.54 2.77 7.45
N HIS A 232 19.20 3.14 6.36
CA HIS A 232 19.35 4.53 5.95
C HIS A 232 18.48 4.77 4.72
N PRO A 233 17.43 5.60 4.85
CA PRO A 233 16.62 5.99 3.71
C PRO A 233 17.47 6.58 2.59
N LYS A 234 17.20 6.17 1.36
CA LYS A 234 17.96 6.56 0.17
C LYS A 234 17.07 6.66 -1.05
N ALA A 235 17.63 7.17 -2.15
CA ALA A 235 16.96 7.17 -3.44
C ALA A 235 17.66 6.19 -4.40
N ILE A 236 16.85 5.54 -5.25
CA ILE A 236 17.31 4.70 -6.35
C ILE A 236 16.64 5.13 -7.65
N GLN A 237 17.23 4.74 -8.78
CA GLN A 237 16.72 5.04 -10.12
C GLN A 237 16.11 3.80 -10.76
N ILE A 238 14.98 3.98 -11.48
CA ILE A 238 14.35 2.93 -12.28
C ILE A 238 13.83 3.51 -13.60
N SER A 239 13.56 2.63 -14.56
CA SER A 239 12.65 2.86 -15.66
C SER A 239 11.57 1.78 -15.63
N ALA A 240 10.40 2.09 -15.06
CA ALA A 240 9.30 1.13 -14.98
C ALA A 240 8.86 0.64 -16.35
N LEU A 241 8.82 1.54 -17.35
CA LEU A 241 8.40 1.19 -18.71
C LEU A 241 9.34 0.16 -19.37
N LYS A 242 10.65 0.26 -19.12
CA LYS A 242 11.66 -0.67 -19.66
C LYS A 242 11.91 -1.88 -18.74
N GLY A 243 11.43 -1.84 -17.52
CA GLY A 243 11.72 -2.83 -16.48
C GLY A 243 13.10 -2.68 -15.83
N ASP A 244 13.84 -1.62 -16.19
CA ASP A 244 15.18 -1.39 -15.66
C ASP A 244 15.14 -0.99 -14.20
N GLY A 245 15.98 -1.62 -13.36
CA GLY A 245 16.09 -1.33 -11.94
C GLY A 245 15.01 -1.97 -11.06
N VAL A 246 14.02 -2.69 -11.62
CA VAL A 246 12.94 -3.35 -10.84
C VAL A 246 13.49 -4.48 -9.98
N GLU A 247 14.40 -5.28 -10.50
CA GLU A 247 15.08 -6.34 -9.72
C GLU A 247 15.91 -5.74 -8.58
N ALA A 248 16.67 -4.68 -8.87
CA ALA A 248 17.44 -3.96 -7.83
C ALA A 248 16.53 -3.34 -6.77
N PHE A 249 15.38 -2.78 -7.16
CA PHE A 249 14.35 -2.33 -6.23
C PHE A 249 13.88 -3.45 -5.29
N TRP A 250 13.57 -4.62 -5.85
CA TRP A 250 13.12 -5.75 -5.02
C TRP A 250 14.22 -6.25 -4.08
N ALA A 251 15.48 -6.25 -4.51
CA ALA A 251 16.60 -6.55 -3.64
C ALA A 251 16.71 -5.58 -2.46
N GLU A 252 16.45 -4.28 -2.67
CA GLU A 252 16.39 -3.28 -1.59
C GLU A 252 15.24 -3.55 -0.61
N VAL A 253 14.07 -3.96 -1.11
CA VAL A 253 12.92 -4.36 -0.27
C VAL A 253 13.27 -5.57 0.59
N GLN A 254 13.94 -6.56 0.02
CA GLN A 254 14.36 -7.76 0.75
C GLN A 254 15.44 -7.44 1.82
N ASP A 255 16.40 -6.58 1.50
CA ASP A 255 17.41 -6.12 2.47
C ASP A 255 16.78 -5.32 3.61
N PHE A 256 15.85 -4.42 3.28
CA PHE A 256 15.06 -3.69 4.28
C PHE A 256 14.34 -4.66 5.23
N LYS A 257 13.58 -5.61 4.67
CA LYS A 257 12.84 -6.61 5.45
C LYS A 257 13.77 -7.41 6.36
N ALA A 258 14.89 -7.87 5.83
CA ALA A 258 15.86 -8.66 6.60
C ALA A 258 16.43 -7.87 7.77
N ARG A 259 16.87 -6.61 7.55
CA ARG A 259 17.41 -5.72 8.59
C ARG A 259 16.37 -5.38 9.66
N GLN A 260 15.15 -5.01 9.23
CA GLN A 260 14.07 -4.65 10.16
C GLN A 260 13.59 -5.86 10.97
N THR A 261 13.65 -7.07 10.42
CA THR A 261 13.34 -8.30 11.15
C THR A 261 14.44 -8.62 12.16
N ALA A 262 15.70 -8.54 11.78
CA ALA A 262 16.84 -8.87 12.64
C ALA A 262 16.93 -7.96 13.88
N ASN A 263 16.52 -6.68 13.76
CA ASN A 263 16.55 -5.73 14.87
C ASN A 263 15.20 -5.59 15.63
N GLY A 264 14.19 -6.39 15.29
CA GLY A 264 12.87 -6.39 15.91
C GLY A 264 11.94 -5.23 15.50
N LYS A 265 12.42 -4.29 14.68
CA LYS A 265 11.63 -3.11 14.26
C LYS A 265 10.44 -3.46 13.37
N PHE A 266 10.53 -4.53 12.60
CA PHE A 266 9.43 -5.03 11.80
C PHE A 266 8.22 -5.41 12.66
N ALA A 267 8.44 -6.18 13.73
CA ALA A 267 7.40 -6.60 14.67
C ALA A 267 6.87 -5.39 15.48
N GLU A 268 7.76 -4.51 15.95
CA GLU A 268 7.39 -3.29 16.66
C GLU A 268 6.48 -2.38 15.81
N ARG A 269 6.81 -2.14 14.54
CA ARG A 269 6.00 -1.34 13.61
C ARG A 269 4.61 -1.93 13.45
N ARG A 270 4.48 -3.24 13.25
CA ARG A 270 3.18 -3.91 13.13
C ARG A 270 2.37 -3.87 14.41
N GLN A 271 3.01 -4.01 15.57
CA GLN A 271 2.35 -3.89 16.86
C GLN A 271 1.79 -2.46 17.06
N GLN A 272 2.57 -1.43 16.76
CA GLN A 272 2.12 -0.03 16.84
C GLN A 272 0.94 0.23 15.88
N GLN A 273 1.00 -0.28 14.65
CA GLN A 273 -0.11 -0.18 13.70
C GLN A 273 -1.36 -0.86 14.24
N SER A 274 -1.26 -2.07 14.77
CA SER A 274 -2.40 -2.81 15.33
C SER A 274 -3.04 -2.08 16.51
N LEU A 275 -2.25 -1.48 17.39
CA LEU A 275 -2.74 -0.67 18.51
C LEU A 275 -3.45 0.60 18.01
N SER A 276 -2.89 1.29 17.02
CA SER A 276 -3.53 2.47 16.42
C SER A 276 -4.89 2.11 15.80
N TRP A 277 -4.94 1.01 15.04
CA TRP A 277 -6.20 0.55 14.42
C TRP A 277 -7.25 0.14 15.45
N MET A 278 -6.84 -0.48 16.55
CA MET A 278 -7.75 -0.81 17.65
C MET A 278 -8.38 0.46 18.24
N TRP A 279 -7.58 1.48 18.53
CA TRP A 279 -8.07 2.75 19.07
C TRP A 279 -8.98 3.49 18.09
N GLU A 280 -8.63 3.55 16.81
CA GLU A 280 -9.49 4.15 15.77
C GLU A 280 -10.87 3.46 15.72
N ARG A 281 -10.95 2.14 15.84
CA ARG A 281 -12.22 1.39 15.89
C ARG A 281 -13.02 1.66 17.16
N VAL A 282 -12.34 1.74 18.30
CA VAL A 282 -12.99 2.10 19.58
C VAL A 282 -13.60 3.51 19.49
N ASP A 283 -12.84 4.48 19.01
CA ASP A 283 -13.33 5.85 18.86
C ASP A 283 -14.50 5.96 17.87
N ALA A 284 -14.43 5.24 16.75
CA ALA A 284 -15.53 5.19 15.79
C ALA A 284 -16.81 4.57 16.39
N GLY A 285 -16.65 3.50 17.19
CA GLY A 285 -17.75 2.85 17.90
C GLY A 285 -18.41 3.76 18.93
N LEU A 286 -17.60 4.48 19.71
CA LEU A 286 -18.11 5.46 20.71
C LEU A 286 -18.86 6.61 20.07
N LYS A 287 -18.34 7.18 18.97
CA LYS A 287 -19.03 8.24 18.21
C LYS A 287 -20.37 7.77 17.64
N HIS A 288 -20.42 6.56 17.12
CA HIS A 288 -21.65 5.95 16.60
C HIS A 288 -22.69 5.74 17.72
N ALA A 289 -22.28 5.24 18.88
CA ALA A 289 -23.16 5.07 20.03
C ALA A 289 -23.73 6.40 20.53
N GLN A 290 -22.93 7.46 20.56
CA GLN A 290 -23.38 8.81 20.94
C GLN A 290 -24.43 9.37 19.96
N GLN A 291 -24.30 9.11 18.66
CA GLN A 291 -25.26 9.54 17.64
C GLN A 291 -26.61 8.81 17.71
N LEU A 292 -26.66 7.63 18.29
CA LEU A 292 -27.89 6.85 18.46
C LEU A 292 -28.68 7.23 19.73
N HIS A 293 -28.02 7.92 20.68
CA HIS A 293 -28.63 8.29 21.98
C HIS A 293 -28.78 9.82 22.19
N GLY A 294 -28.42 10.61 21.19
CA GLY A 294 -28.69 12.08 21.17
C GLY A 294 -29.72 12.44 20.10
#